data_9a5bed0bebaac1f8d5d0fa83bb63c523
#
_entry.id   9a5bed0bebaac1f8d5d0fa83bb63c523
#
_cell.length_a   1.000
_cell.length_b   1.000
_cell.length_c   1.000
_cell.angle_alpha   90.00
_cell.angle_beta   90.00
_cell.angle_gamma   90.00
#
_symmetry.space_group_name_H-M   'P 1'
#
loop_
_entity.id
_entity.type
_entity.pdbx_description
1 polymer ?
#
loop_
_entity_poly.entity_id
_entity_poly.type
_entity_poly.pdbx_seq_one_letter_code
_entity_poly.pdbx_strand_id
1 'polypeptide(L)'
;MATPGVRLLPNAITVLALCAGLSAVQFALTGNYVLAIGAIGVAAVLDSLDGRIARLLDATSKMGAELDSLSDAISFGVAPALVLYIWLPSSGRLGWAIALIFAVCMVLRLARFNTLLDDAEQPPYAGEFFVGVPAPAGGLLVLLPVILTQQFGQSWWSSDAAVWTWTIAIAVLSISRIPTLSLKTVKAPAKAVAPLLVGVGLVAAAIIQWPLIALVCALLLYLVHIPYAVRRYRWLANHPEAWDVPPKERRAIRRDRGSRRLGLRKPQFRKVAGAARRAVRRPRPTTQHVPRVYPADSAAPPGRVGERGPRRRNWRRIGLRHRGD
;
A
#
# COMPACT_ATOMS: atom_id res chain seq x y z
N MET A 1 -24.28 10.81 -7.08
CA MET A 1 -23.19 11.58 -7.72
C MET A 1 -22.78 12.68 -6.77
N ALA A 2 -21.52 12.75 -6.37
CA ALA A 2 -21.00 13.80 -5.49
C ALA A 2 -21.14 15.16 -6.19
N THR A 3 -21.58 16.19 -5.45
CA THR A 3 -21.68 17.57 -5.95
C THR A 3 -20.30 18.08 -6.39
N PRO A 4 -20.18 18.97 -7.38
CA PRO A 4 -18.89 19.47 -7.89
C PRO A 4 -17.95 19.99 -6.79
N GLY A 5 -18.50 20.65 -5.75
CA GLY A 5 -17.74 21.17 -4.62
C GLY A 5 -17.09 20.09 -3.74
N VAL A 6 -17.73 18.92 -3.59
CA VAL A 6 -17.18 17.80 -2.79
C VAL A 6 -15.96 17.19 -3.46
N ARG A 7 -15.87 17.23 -4.79
CA ARG A 7 -14.71 16.75 -5.55
C ARG A 7 -13.47 17.63 -5.42
N LEU A 8 -13.62 18.88 -5.02
CA LEU A 8 -12.51 19.82 -4.82
C LEU A 8 -11.88 19.68 -3.43
N LEU A 9 -12.58 19.08 -2.47
CA LEU A 9 -12.12 18.98 -1.08
C LEU A 9 -10.77 18.25 -0.93
N PRO A 10 -10.53 17.06 -1.55
CA PRO A 10 -9.22 16.40 -1.47
C PRO A 10 -8.10 17.29 -2.01
N ASN A 11 -8.29 17.89 -3.18
CA ASN A 11 -7.31 18.77 -3.81
C ASN A 11 -6.99 20.00 -2.94
N ALA A 12 -7.97 20.53 -2.23
CA ALA A 12 -7.75 21.64 -1.29
C ALA A 12 -6.87 21.20 -0.10
N ILE A 13 -7.05 19.99 0.40
CA ILE A 13 -6.21 19.43 1.47
C ILE A 13 -4.77 19.22 0.98
N THR A 14 -4.59 18.69 -0.23
CA THR A 14 -3.27 18.56 -0.87
C THR A 14 -2.57 19.90 -1.02
N VAL A 15 -3.29 20.96 -1.43
CA VAL A 15 -2.74 22.35 -1.48
C VAL A 15 -2.36 22.85 -0.09
N LEU A 16 -3.15 22.55 0.93
CA LEU A 16 -2.81 22.90 2.32
C LEU A 16 -1.56 22.15 2.80
N ALA A 17 -1.39 20.87 2.42
CA ALA A 17 -0.17 20.11 2.70
C ALA A 17 1.05 20.75 2.03
N LEU A 18 0.94 21.18 0.78
CA LEU A 18 1.97 21.92 0.07
C LEU A 18 2.32 23.25 0.77
N CYS A 19 1.31 24.02 1.18
CA CYS A 19 1.51 25.27 1.92
C CYS A 19 2.24 25.01 3.25
N ALA A 20 1.89 23.96 3.98
CA ALA A 20 2.57 23.58 5.21
C ALA A 20 4.04 23.20 4.94
N GLY A 21 4.32 22.39 3.91
CA GLY A 21 5.68 22.04 3.50
C GLY A 21 6.54 23.25 3.14
N LEU A 22 6.00 24.19 2.37
CA LEU A 22 6.71 25.44 2.04
C LEU A 22 6.89 26.34 3.25
N SER A 23 5.91 26.39 4.17
CA SER A 23 6.02 27.16 5.43
C SER A 23 7.16 26.65 6.30
N ALA A 24 7.53 25.35 6.21
CA ALA A 24 8.68 24.82 6.91
C ALA A 24 9.99 25.51 6.51
N VAL A 25 10.16 25.82 5.24
CA VAL A 25 11.33 26.57 4.73
C VAL A 25 11.34 27.99 5.30
N GLN A 26 10.20 28.66 5.33
CA GLN A 26 10.07 29.99 5.93
C GLN A 26 10.43 29.99 7.42
N PHE A 27 9.96 29.00 8.19
CA PHE A 27 10.34 28.87 9.60
C PHE A 27 11.82 28.57 9.78
N ALA A 28 12.44 27.79 8.91
CA ALA A 28 13.89 27.55 8.96
C ALA A 28 14.70 28.84 8.69
N LEU A 29 14.27 29.67 7.72
CA LEU A 29 14.90 30.96 7.42
C LEU A 29 14.85 31.94 8.62
N THR A 30 13.82 31.83 9.46
CA THR A 30 13.70 32.60 10.70
C THR A 30 14.37 31.93 11.91
N GLY A 31 15.09 30.81 11.72
CA GLY A 31 15.78 30.07 12.76
C GLY A 31 14.88 29.22 13.65
N ASN A 32 13.58 29.11 13.34
CA ASN A 32 12.62 28.34 14.14
C ASN A 32 12.48 26.92 13.63
N TYR A 33 13.47 26.07 13.89
CA TYR A 33 13.53 24.70 13.38
C TYR A 33 12.46 23.79 13.99
N VAL A 34 11.99 24.06 15.21
CA VAL A 34 10.90 23.29 15.83
C VAL A 34 9.59 23.46 15.03
N LEU A 35 9.27 24.71 14.64
CA LEU A 35 8.11 24.97 13.79
C LEU A 35 8.32 24.42 12.37
N ALA A 36 9.55 24.47 11.83
CA ALA A 36 9.87 23.89 10.54
C ALA A 36 9.59 22.37 10.51
N ILE A 37 10.06 21.64 11.52
CA ILE A 37 9.80 20.20 11.68
C ILE A 37 8.30 19.95 11.85
N GLY A 38 7.63 20.74 12.69
CA GLY A 38 6.20 20.66 12.91
C GLY A 38 5.38 20.85 11.63
N ALA A 39 5.76 21.82 10.79
CA ALA A 39 5.11 22.10 9.51
C ALA A 39 5.23 20.93 8.52
N ILE A 40 6.40 20.27 8.44
CA ILE A 40 6.56 19.04 7.64
C ILE A 40 5.73 17.90 8.23
N GLY A 41 5.65 17.80 9.56
CA GLY A 41 4.76 16.84 10.22
C GLY A 41 3.27 17.07 9.88
N VAL A 42 2.82 18.33 9.89
CA VAL A 42 1.47 18.72 9.48
C VAL A 42 1.23 18.38 8.01
N ALA A 43 2.19 18.68 7.12
CA ALA A 43 2.11 18.28 5.72
C ALA A 43 1.92 16.78 5.57
N ALA A 44 2.66 15.95 6.33
CA ALA A 44 2.53 14.48 6.30
C ALA A 44 1.15 13.98 6.78
N VAL A 45 0.55 14.64 7.76
CA VAL A 45 -0.81 14.32 8.22
C VAL A 45 -1.84 14.69 7.16
N LEU A 46 -1.75 15.87 6.57
CA LEU A 46 -2.66 16.35 5.54
C LEU A 46 -2.60 15.45 4.29
N ASP A 47 -1.40 15.08 3.84
CA ASP A 47 -1.15 14.12 2.76
C ASP A 47 -1.81 12.76 3.02
N SER A 48 -1.69 12.24 4.23
CA SER A 48 -2.36 10.97 4.56
C SER A 48 -3.88 11.08 4.60
N LEU A 49 -4.44 12.28 4.80
CA LEU A 49 -5.87 12.54 4.89
C LEU A 49 -6.50 12.73 3.50
N ASP A 50 -5.85 13.47 2.58
CA ASP A 50 -6.43 13.78 1.26
C ASP A 50 -6.68 12.52 0.43
N GLY A 51 -5.73 11.59 0.39
CA GLY A 51 -5.91 10.31 -0.28
C GLY A 51 -7.01 9.42 0.35
N ARG A 52 -7.23 9.51 1.68
CA ARG A 52 -8.34 8.82 2.35
C ARG A 52 -9.67 9.47 2.03
N ILE A 53 -9.73 10.79 2.10
CA ILE A 53 -10.94 11.57 1.82
C ILE A 53 -11.34 11.42 0.34
N ALA A 54 -10.40 11.45 -0.60
CA ALA A 54 -10.65 11.22 -2.01
C ALA A 54 -11.33 9.86 -2.26
N ARG A 55 -10.87 8.80 -1.58
CA ARG A 55 -11.48 7.47 -1.66
C ARG A 55 -12.84 7.37 -0.99
N LEU A 56 -13.02 8.01 0.17
CA LEU A 56 -14.30 8.02 0.90
C LEU A 56 -15.40 8.77 0.14
N LEU A 57 -15.02 9.83 -0.57
CA LEU A 57 -15.97 10.68 -1.34
C LEU A 57 -16.13 10.22 -2.79
N ASP A 58 -15.45 9.14 -3.21
CA ASP A 58 -15.41 8.71 -4.62
C ASP A 58 -15.03 9.88 -5.57
N ALA A 59 -14.06 10.69 -5.12
CA ALA A 59 -13.62 11.95 -5.75
C ALA A 59 -12.21 11.84 -6.36
N THR A 60 -11.74 10.62 -6.62
CA THR A 60 -10.43 10.40 -7.25
C THR A 60 -10.39 10.94 -8.67
N SER A 61 -9.34 11.70 -9.02
CA SER A 61 -9.15 12.27 -10.35
C SER A 61 -7.68 12.19 -10.78
N LYS A 62 -7.41 12.17 -12.08
CA LYS A 62 -6.04 12.22 -12.61
C LYS A 62 -5.31 13.49 -12.16
N MET A 63 -5.97 14.63 -12.22
CA MET A 63 -5.41 15.90 -11.75
C MET A 63 -5.08 15.88 -10.27
N GLY A 64 -5.94 15.26 -9.43
CA GLY A 64 -5.66 15.10 -8.01
C GLY A 64 -4.43 14.23 -7.73
N ALA A 65 -4.24 13.14 -8.46
CA ALA A 65 -3.07 12.26 -8.32
C ALA A 65 -1.76 12.94 -8.75
N GLU A 66 -1.79 13.75 -9.80
CA GLU A 66 -0.63 14.55 -10.21
C GLU A 66 -0.31 15.66 -9.20
N LEU A 67 -1.34 16.36 -8.69
CA LEU A 67 -1.18 17.39 -7.67
C LEU A 67 -0.58 16.81 -6.37
N ASP A 68 -1.04 15.64 -5.94
CA ASP A 68 -0.53 14.88 -4.83
C ASP A 68 0.96 14.57 -4.98
N SER A 69 1.35 14.01 -6.13
CA SER A 69 2.77 13.71 -6.42
C SER A 69 3.67 14.94 -6.44
N LEU A 70 3.18 16.08 -6.98
CA LEU A 70 3.91 17.34 -7.00
C LEU A 70 4.04 17.94 -5.60
N SER A 71 2.95 17.89 -4.81
CA SER A 71 2.93 18.31 -3.41
C SER A 71 3.92 17.52 -2.59
N ASP A 72 3.93 16.18 -2.75
CA ASP A 72 4.87 15.27 -2.09
C ASP A 72 6.33 15.58 -2.41
N ALA A 73 6.62 15.83 -3.69
CA ALA A 73 7.97 16.17 -4.14
C ALA A 73 8.50 17.44 -3.44
N ILE A 74 7.64 18.44 -3.29
CA ILE A 74 8.01 19.70 -2.66
C ILE A 74 8.03 19.55 -1.13
N SER A 75 6.97 19.03 -0.52
CA SER A 75 6.81 18.98 0.93
C SER A 75 7.76 18.00 1.62
N PHE A 76 8.12 16.88 0.96
CA PHE A 76 8.95 15.82 1.55
C PHE A 76 10.29 15.62 0.84
N GLY A 77 10.49 16.23 -0.33
CA GLY A 77 11.77 16.23 -1.03
C GLY A 77 12.50 17.56 -0.87
N VAL A 78 11.96 18.63 -1.44
CA VAL A 78 12.62 19.91 -1.53
C VAL A 78 12.64 20.65 -0.18
N ALA A 79 11.52 20.76 0.50
CA ALA A 79 11.42 21.51 1.75
C ALA A 79 12.33 20.95 2.85
N PRO A 80 12.36 19.63 3.17
CA PRO A 80 13.30 19.08 4.14
C PRO A 80 14.77 19.26 3.75
N ALA A 81 15.10 19.15 2.45
CA ALA A 81 16.45 19.39 1.94
C ALA A 81 16.90 20.82 2.21
N LEU A 82 16.02 21.81 1.95
CA LEU A 82 16.30 23.22 2.20
C LEU A 82 16.38 23.52 3.70
N VAL A 83 15.47 22.98 4.52
CA VAL A 83 15.53 23.13 5.99
C VAL A 83 16.86 22.62 6.53
N LEU A 84 17.32 21.45 6.08
CA LEU A 84 18.59 20.89 6.49
C LEU A 84 19.78 21.77 6.06
N TYR A 85 19.77 22.24 4.81
CA TYR A 85 20.82 23.11 4.28
C TYR A 85 20.90 24.43 5.02
N ILE A 86 19.76 25.08 5.35
CA ILE A 86 19.69 26.32 6.11
C ILE A 86 20.19 26.11 7.54
N TRP A 87 19.85 24.94 8.14
CA TRP A 87 20.26 24.62 9.50
C TRP A 87 21.77 24.42 9.64
N LEU A 88 22.47 23.98 8.57
CA LEU A 88 23.89 23.65 8.56
C LEU A 88 24.68 24.62 7.65
N PRO A 89 24.83 25.91 8.01
CA PRO A 89 25.41 26.95 7.15
C PRO A 89 26.92 26.76 6.91
N SER A 90 27.63 26.01 7.78
CA SER A 90 29.05 25.65 7.61
C SER A 90 29.31 24.76 6.40
N SER A 91 28.28 24.08 5.89
CA SER A 91 28.40 23.07 4.81
C SER A 91 28.75 23.67 3.43
N GLY A 92 28.50 24.94 3.20
CA GLY A 92 28.83 25.63 1.95
C GLY A 92 28.33 24.90 0.70
N ARG A 93 29.19 24.78 -0.34
CA ARG A 93 28.86 24.11 -1.62
C ARG A 93 28.57 22.62 -1.47
N LEU A 94 29.24 21.93 -0.54
CA LEU A 94 29.03 20.49 -0.32
C LEU A 94 27.66 20.22 0.31
N GLY A 95 27.26 21.02 1.30
CA GLY A 95 25.93 20.89 1.90
C GLY A 95 24.82 21.11 0.90
N TRP A 96 24.99 22.08 -0.02
CA TRP A 96 24.04 22.30 -1.11
C TRP A 96 23.96 21.09 -2.04
N ALA A 97 25.11 20.54 -2.44
CA ALA A 97 25.14 19.36 -3.33
C ALA A 97 24.43 18.15 -2.68
N ILE A 98 24.63 17.93 -1.37
CA ILE A 98 23.99 16.83 -0.63
C ILE A 98 22.49 17.05 -0.51
N ALA A 99 22.06 18.29 -0.24
CA ALA A 99 20.64 18.64 -0.22
C ALA A 99 19.96 18.40 -1.58
N LEU A 100 20.65 18.76 -2.67
CA LEU A 100 20.18 18.50 -4.03
C LEU A 100 20.09 16.98 -4.32
N ILE A 101 21.09 16.20 -3.94
CA ILE A 101 21.08 14.74 -4.11
C ILE A 101 19.86 14.14 -3.42
N PHE A 102 19.58 14.55 -2.17
CA PHE A 102 18.41 14.07 -1.46
C PHE A 102 17.11 14.45 -2.17
N ALA A 103 16.94 15.72 -2.55
CA ALA A 103 15.74 16.18 -3.26
C ALA A 103 15.52 15.42 -4.59
N VAL A 104 16.58 15.25 -5.39
CA VAL A 104 16.52 14.49 -6.65
C VAL A 104 16.17 13.03 -6.40
N CYS A 105 16.77 12.37 -5.40
CA CYS A 105 16.43 10.99 -5.04
C CYS A 105 14.97 10.84 -4.64
N MET A 106 14.40 11.82 -3.94
CA MET A 106 12.98 11.82 -3.56
C MET A 106 12.06 12.00 -4.77
N VAL A 107 12.39 12.92 -5.70
CA VAL A 107 11.64 13.09 -6.95
C VAL A 107 11.69 11.82 -7.81
N LEU A 108 12.88 11.23 -7.98
CA LEU A 108 13.02 9.97 -8.73
C LEU A 108 12.26 8.81 -8.10
N ARG A 109 12.22 8.75 -6.75
CA ARG A 109 11.41 7.78 -6.03
C ARG A 109 9.92 7.95 -6.36
N LEU A 110 9.39 9.18 -6.32
CA LEU A 110 7.99 9.48 -6.63
C LEU A 110 7.65 9.14 -8.08
N ALA A 111 8.49 9.55 -9.02
CA ALA A 111 8.34 9.21 -10.44
C ALA A 111 8.26 7.70 -10.66
N ARG A 112 9.18 6.93 -10.02
CA ARG A 112 9.14 5.47 -10.10
C ARG A 112 7.90 4.86 -9.43
N PHE A 113 7.43 5.41 -8.32
CA PHE A 113 6.21 4.94 -7.66
C PHE A 113 4.99 5.08 -8.58
N ASN A 114 4.87 6.22 -9.27
CA ASN A 114 3.78 6.46 -10.21
C ASN A 114 3.82 5.46 -11.39
N THR A 115 5.00 5.20 -11.96
CA THR A 115 5.11 4.20 -13.03
C THR A 115 4.77 2.77 -12.58
N LEU A 116 5.08 2.40 -11.34
CA LEU A 116 4.76 1.08 -10.79
C LEU A 116 3.26 0.89 -10.47
N LEU A 117 2.50 1.97 -10.29
CA LEU A 117 1.05 1.88 -10.10
C LEU A 117 0.32 1.44 -11.38
N ASP A 118 0.89 1.68 -12.55
CA ASP A 118 0.33 1.31 -13.85
C ASP A 118 0.66 -0.16 -14.22
N ASP A 119 1.60 -0.81 -13.54
CA ASP A 119 1.99 -2.20 -13.79
C ASP A 119 0.96 -3.19 -13.22
N ALA A 120 0.19 -3.84 -14.12
CA ALA A 120 -0.88 -4.77 -13.78
C ALA A 120 -0.41 -6.15 -13.25
N GLU A 121 0.89 -6.48 -13.31
CA GLU A 121 1.42 -7.83 -13.01
C GLU A 121 2.08 -7.95 -11.63
N GLN A 122 1.58 -7.26 -10.61
CA GLN A 122 2.14 -7.39 -9.27
C GLN A 122 1.60 -8.63 -8.54
N PRO A 123 2.48 -9.42 -7.86
CA PRO A 123 2.02 -10.57 -7.08
C PRO A 123 1.10 -10.12 -5.93
N PRO A 124 0.09 -10.93 -5.52
CA PRO A 124 -0.93 -10.55 -4.53
C PRO A 124 -0.39 -10.07 -3.19
N TYR A 125 0.83 -10.51 -2.79
CA TYR A 125 1.46 -10.08 -1.55
C TYR A 125 2.18 -8.72 -1.67
N ALA A 126 2.43 -8.23 -2.89
CA ALA A 126 3.11 -6.94 -3.10
C ALA A 126 2.31 -5.78 -2.50
N GLY A 127 0.98 -5.85 -2.49
CA GLY A 127 0.10 -4.86 -1.87
C GLY A 127 0.26 -4.71 -0.33
N GLU A 128 0.94 -5.64 0.34
CA GLU A 128 1.28 -5.53 1.77
C GLU A 128 2.55 -4.71 2.01
N PHE A 129 3.31 -4.37 0.95
CA PHE A 129 4.59 -3.69 1.05
C PHE A 129 4.63 -2.46 0.17
N PHE A 130 5.31 -1.43 0.65
CA PHE A 130 5.75 -0.30 -0.18
C PHE A 130 7.15 -0.58 -0.72
N VAL A 131 7.45 -0.06 -1.90
CA VAL A 131 8.80 -0.13 -2.48
C VAL A 131 9.57 1.14 -2.09
N GLY A 132 10.60 0.97 -1.25
CA GLY A 132 11.35 2.08 -0.67
C GLY A 132 10.67 2.72 0.55
N VAL A 133 11.28 3.78 1.08
CA VAL A 133 10.72 4.57 2.18
C VAL A 133 9.59 5.47 1.65
N PRO A 134 8.40 5.55 2.28
CA PRO A 134 7.36 6.53 1.93
C PRO A 134 7.89 7.98 1.96
N ALA A 135 7.38 8.87 1.08
CA ALA A 135 7.86 10.24 0.98
C ALA A 135 7.79 11.00 2.32
N PRO A 136 6.68 10.97 3.06
CA PRO A 136 6.60 11.64 4.36
C PRO A 136 7.62 11.11 5.36
N ALA A 137 7.83 9.80 5.40
CA ALA A 137 8.83 9.21 6.29
C ALA A 137 10.26 9.60 5.88
N GLY A 138 10.59 9.64 4.60
CA GLY A 138 11.88 10.07 4.09
C GLY A 138 12.19 11.53 4.43
N GLY A 139 11.21 12.43 4.24
CA GLY A 139 11.31 13.84 4.57
C GLY A 139 11.51 14.11 6.07
N LEU A 140 10.86 13.34 6.94
CA LEU A 140 11.08 13.43 8.39
C LEU A 140 12.39 12.77 8.84
N LEU A 141 12.77 11.63 8.22
CA LEU A 141 14.02 10.94 8.55
C LEU A 141 15.26 11.76 8.23
N VAL A 142 15.27 12.50 7.13
CA VAL A 142 16.43 13.34 6.78
C VAL A 142 16.65 14.45 7.81
N LEU A 143 15.59 14.90 8.47
CA LEU A 143 15.63 15.93 9.53
C LEU A 143 15.98 15.37 10.91
N LEU A 144 16.20 14.05 11.05
CA LEU A 144 16.50 13.45 12.36
C LEU A 144 17.68 14.13 13.10
N PRO A 145 18.82 14.50 12.46
CA PRO A 145 19.89 15.23 13.13
C PRO A 145 19.43 16.59 13.69
N VAL A 146 18.56 17.31 12.94
CA VAL A 146 17.97 18.58 13.38
C VAL A 146 17.08 18.35 14.61
N ILE A 147 16.21 17.32 14.54
CA ILE A 147 15.27 16.97 15.62
C ILE A 147 16.04 16.61 16.91
N LEU A 148 17.10 15.80 16.78
CA LEU A 148 17.96 15.41 17.91
C LEU A 148 18.64 16.62 18.52
N THR A 149 19.11 17.53 17.68
CA THR A 149 19.80 18.76 18.18
C THR A 149 18.83 19.71 18.89
N GLN A 150 17.61 19.87 18.37
CA GLN A 150 16.58 20.68 19.02
C GLN A 150 16.13 20.07 20.37
N GLN A 151 16.15 18.76 20.52
CA GLN A 151 15.70 18.08 21.73
C GLN A 151 16.81 17.90 22.77
N PHE A 152 18.00 17.48 22.33
CA PHE A 152 19.09 17.05 23.23
C PHE A 152 20.32 17.95 23.17
N GLY A 153 20.30 19.03 22.36
CA GLY A 153 21.44 19.90 22.14
C GLY A 153 22.42 19.36 21.11
N GLN A 154 23.54 20.11 20.92
CA GLN A 154 24.58 19.72 19.96
C GLN A 154 25.42 18.55 20.48
N SER A 155 25.73 17.58 19.57
CA SER A 155 26.60 16.46 19.87
C SER A 155 27.19 15.93 18.55
N TRP A 156 27.74 14.70 18.54
CA TRP A 156 28.34 14.09 17.34
C TRP A 156 27.36 14.00 16.14
N TRP A 157 26.04 13.88 16.39
CA TRP A 157 25.00 13.84 15.34
C TRP A 157 24.78 15.18 14.64
N SER A 158 25.24 16.30 15.22
CA SER A 158 25.17 17.63 14.61
C SER A 158 26.43 18.01 13.84
N SER A 159 27.44 17.13 13.79
CA SER A 159 28.64 17.37 12.97
C SER A 159 28.32 17.27 11.48
N ASP A 160 28.95 18.08 10.65
CA ASP A 160 28.76 18.13 9.19
C ASP A 160 28.88 16.74 8.58
N ALA A 161 29.91 15.97 8.95
CA ALA A 161 30.15 14.63 8.45
C ALA A 161 29.03 13.64 8.80
N ALA A 162 28.50 13.70 10.02
CA ALA A 162 27.39 12.85 10.44
C ALA A 162 26.11 13.19 9.68
N VAL A 163 25.80 14.47 9.53
CA VAL A 163 24.62 14.95 8.79
C VAL A 163 24.70 14.59 7.31
N TRP A 164 25.84 14.75 6.67
CA TRP A 164 26.02 14.39 5.26
C TRP A 164 25.90 12.89 5.04
N THR A 165 26.57 12.09 5.87
CA THR A 165 26.48 10.63 5.79
C THR A 165 25.05 10.15 6.00
N TRP A 166 24.35 10.73 6.98
CA TRP A 166 22.94 10.43 7.27
C TRP A 166 22.05 10.78 6.07
N THR A 167 22.19 11.99 5.52
CA THR A 167 21.39 12.48 4.39
C THR A 167 21.57 11.58 3.17
N ILE A 168 22.82 11.20 2.84
CA ILE A 168 23.09 10.27 1.74
C ILE A 168 22.50 8.90 2.01
N ALA A 169 22.60 8.38 3.24
CA ALA A 169 22.02 7.10 3.60
C ALA A 169 20.50 7.09 3.42
N ILE A 170 19.79 8.15 3.84
CA ILE A 170 18.35 8.28 3.66
C ILE A 170 17.99 8.48 2.18
N ALA A 171 18.77 9.24 1.41
CA ALA A 171 18.57 9.38 -0.04
C ALA A 171 18.67 8.04 -0.76
N VAL A 172 19.70 7.25 -0.48
CA VAL A 172 19.88 5.90 -1.03
C VAL A 172 18.77 4.96 -0.58
N LEU A 173 18.37 5.02 0.69
CA LEU A 173 17.28 4.21 1.23
C LEU A 173 15.95 4.54 0.55
N SER A 174 15.70 5.81 0.26
CA SER A 174 14.48 6.29 -0.42
C SER A 174 14.37 5.79 -1.86
N ILE A 175 15.47 5.81 -2.63
CA ILE A 175 15.49 5.32 -4.01
C ILE A 175 15.63 3.79 -4.10
N SER A 176 15.99 3.12 -3.01
CA SER A 176 16.16 1.67 -2.97
C SER A 176 14.85 0.92 -3.26
N ARG A 177 14.97 -0.36 -3.63
CA ARG A 177 13.82 -1.27 -3.80
C ARG A 177 13.54 -2.08 -2.53
N ILE A 178 13.94 -1.57 -1.38
CA ILE A 178 13.74 -2.25 -0.09
C ILE A 178 12.24 -2.25 0.25
N PRO A 179 11.63 -3.44 0.45
CA PRO A 179 10.22 -3.50 0.82
C PRO A 179 10.02 -3.01 2.26
N THR A 180 9.11 -2.05 2.44
CA THR A 180 8.67 -1.58 3.75
C THR A 180 7.21 -2.00 3.96
N LEU A 181 6.84 -2.44 5.17
CA LEU A 181 5.50 -2.95 5.44
C LEU A 181 4.46 -1.82 5.45
N SER A 182 3.33 -2.08 4.80
CA SER A 182 2.14 -1.25 4.91
C SER A 182 1.33 -1.67 6.15
N LEU A 183 1.01 -0.73 7.03
CA LEU A 183 0.19 -0.97 8.24
C LEU A 183 -1.27 -1.36 7.94
N LYS A 184 -1.67 -1.42 6.67
CA LYS A 184 -3.06 -1.72 6.25
C LYS A 184 -3.54 -3.13 6.63
N THR A 185 -2.62 -4.06 6.95
CA THR A 185 -2.93 -5.49 7.18
C THR A 185 -3.11 -5.88 8.63
N VAL A 186 -2.93 -4.98 9.59
CA VAL A 186 -3.08 -5.30 11.02
C VAL A 186 -4.56 -5.38 11.39
N LYS A 187 -5.10 -6.59 11.38
CA LYS A 187 -6.45 -6.87 11.92
C LYS A 187 -6.34 -7.07 13.43
N ALA A 188 -6.76 -6.07 14.22
CA ALA A 188 -6.84 -6.21 15.66
C ALA A 188 -7.98 -7.18 16.04
N PRO A 189 -7.72 -8.22 16.84
CA PRO A 189 -8.78 -9.05 17.37
C PRO A 189 -9.65 -8.24 18.33
N ALA A 190 -10.96 -8.54 18.43
CA ALA A 190 -11.90 -7.79 19.25
C ALA A 190 -11.44 -7.63 20.73
N LYS A 191 -10.73 -8.63 21.26
CA LYS A 191 -10.17 -8.59 22.63
C LYS A 191 -9.03 -7.56 22.81
N ALA A 192 -8.39 -7.13 21.70
CA ALA A 192 -7.30 -6.16 21.76
C ALA A 192 -7.77 -4.70 21.57
N VAL A 193 -9.06 -4.45 21.35
CA VAL A 193 -9.58 -3.10 21.09
C VAL A 193 -9.39 -2.19 22.29
N ALA A 194 -9.71 -2.63 23.51
CA ALA A 194 -9.57 -1.82 24.71
C ALA A 194 -8.10 -1.45 24.99
N PRO A 195 -7.13 -2.40 25.07
CA PRO A 195 -5.74 -2.03 25.26
C PRO A 195 -5.16 -1.22 24.08
N LEU A 196 -5.66 -1.41 22.86
CA LEU A 196 -5.26 -0.61 21.71
C LEU A 196 -5.71 0.86 21.87
N LEU A 197 -6.94 1.10 22.30
CA LEU A 197 -7.46 2.46 22.56
C LEU A 197 -6.68 3.16 23.67
N VAL A 198 -6.35 2.46 24.76
CA VAL A 198 -5.49 2.99 25.81
C VAL A 198 -4.10 3.34 25.24
N GLY A 199 -3.51 2.44 24.43
CA GLY A 199 -2.25 2.69 23.76
C GLY A 199 -2.28 3.94 22.85
N VAL A 200 -3.34 4.09 22.07
CA VAL A 200 -3.55 5.30 21.23
C VAL A 200 -3.65 6.56 22.08
N GLY A 201 -4.37 6.50 23.20
CA GLY A 201 -4.47 7.63 24.14
C GLY A 201 -3.12 8.01 24.76
N LEU A 202 -2.31 7.02 25.16
CA LEU A 202 -0.96 7.25 25.69
C LEU A 202 -0.02 7.85 24.63
N VAL A 203 -0.07 7.36 23.39
CA VAL A 203 0.71 7.91 22.28
C VAL A 203 0.28 9.37 21.99
N ALA A 204 -1.02 9.65 21.98
CA ALA A 204 -1.53 11.01 21.79
C ALA A 204 -1.06 11.93 22.92
N ALA A 205 -1.12 11.50 24.19
CA ALA A 205 -0.61 12.25 25.32
C ALA A 205 0.90 12.51 25.22
N ALA A 206 1.68 11.51 24.79
CA ALA A 206 3.12 11.64 24.57
C ALA A 206 3.46 12.64 23.46
N ILE A 207 2.70 12.65 22.35
CA ILE A 207 2.85 13.60 21.25
C ILE A 207 2.57 15.03 21.73
N ILE A 208 1.56 15.23 22.56
CA ILE A 208 1.20 16.56 23.09
C ILE A 208 2.28 17.06 24.08
N GLN A 209 2.74 16.18 24.97
CA GLN A 209 3.68 16.58 26.03
C GLN A 209 5.13 16.67 25.55
N TRP A 210 5.56 15.74 24.69
CA TRP A 210 6.94 15.63 24.20
C TRP A 210 6.98 15.36 22.68
N PRO A 211 6.57 16.33 21.83
CA PRO A 211 6.38 16.11 20.39
C PRO A 211 7.65 15.63 19.68
N LEU A 212 8.80 16.23 19.99
CA LEU A 212 10.07 15.86 19.34
C LEU A 212 10.55 14.47 19.78
N ILE A 213 10.41 14.12 21.06
CA ILE A 213 10.77 12.78 21.56
C ILE A 213 9.88 11.72 20.94
N ALA A 214 8.57 11.96 20.90
CA ALA A 214 7.62 11.05 20.26
C ALA A 214 7.94 10.84 18.77
N LEU A 215 8.33 11.90 18.07
CA LEU A 215 8.75 11.85 16.68
C LEU A 215 10.05 11.05 16.52
N VAL A 216 11.08 11.28 17.35
CA VAL A 216 12.33 10.49 17.34
C VAL A 216 12.01 9.00 17.55
N CYS A 217 11.23 8.67 18.57
CA CYS A 217 10.85 7.28 18.86
C CYS A 217 10.12 6.64 17.67
N ALA A 218 9.18 7.36 17.04
CA ALA A 218 8.45 6.88 15.86
C ALA A 218 9.39 6.63 14.67
N LEU A 219 10.32 7.54 14.39
CA LEU A 219 11.29 7.41 13.30
C LEU A 219 12.28 6.26 13.54
N LEU A 220 12.78 6.11 14.77
CA LEU A 220 13.66 4.99 15.14
C LEU A 220 12.94 3.65 15.06
N LEU A 221 11.70 3.57 15.55
CA LEU A 221 10.86 2.37 15.43
C LEU A 221 10.63 2.02 13.96
N TYR A 222 10.39 3.03 13.12
CA TYR A 222 10.25 2.84 11.68
C TYR A 222 11.52 2.24 11.06
N LEU A 223 12.72 2.74 11.40
CA LEU A 223 13.99 2.21 10.91
C LEU A 223 14.23 0.76 11.35
N VAL A 224 13.97 0.45 12.63
CA VAL A 224 14.11 -0.92 13.18
C VAL A 224 13.12 -1.88 12.52
N HIS A 225 11.97 -1.39 12.07
CA HIS A 225 10.97 -2.19 11.38
C HIS A 225 11.42 -2.59 9.95
N ILE A 226 12.28 -1.84 9.25
CA ILE A 226 12.72 -2.12 7.87
C ILE A 226 13.35 -3.51 7.73
N PRO A 227 14.34 -3.95 8.54
CA PRO A 227 14.92 -5.28 8.41
C PRO A 227 13.91 -6.40 8.64
N TYR A 228 12.92 -6.19 9.51
CA TYR A 228 11.82 -7.15 9.68
C TYR A 228 10.95 -7.23 8.41
N ALA A 229 10.61 -6.10 7.80
CA ALA A 229 9.85 -6.04 6.55
C ALA A 229 10.57 -6.78 5.41
N VAL A 230 11.89 -6.56 5.27
CA VAL A 230 12.73 -7.26 4.28
C VAL A 230 12.74 -8.78 4.49
N ARG A 231 12.90 -9.23 5.74
CA ARG A 231 12.86 -10.66 6.06
C ARG A 231 11.49 -11.27 5.73
N ARG A 232 10.41 -10.58 6.07
CA ARG A 232 9.04 -11.01 5.78
C ARG A 232 8.77 -11.07 4.28
N TYR A 233 9.19 -10.06 3.52
CA TYR A 233 9.06 -10.03 2.07
C TYR A 233 9.79 -11.20 1.41
N ARG A 234 11.06 -11.42 1.75
CA ARG A 234 11.86 -12.56 1.24
C ARG A 234 11.24 -13.90 1.61
N TRP A 235 10.68 -14.01 2.80
CA TRP A 235 9.99 -15.22 3.23
C TRP A 235 8.74 -15.49 2.38
N LEU A 236 7.90 -14.48 2.12
CA LEU A 236 6.72 -14.60 1.26
C LEU A 236 7.08 -14.93 -0.19
N ALA A 237 8.13 -14.31 -0.73
CA ALA A 237 8.62 -14.60 -2.09
C ALA A 237 9.06 -16.06 -2.25
N ASN A 238 9.67 -16.65 -1.20
CA ASN A 238 10.14 -18.03 -1.21
C ASN A 238 9.06 -19.06 -0.84
N HIS A 239 7.84 -18.61 -0.44
CA HIS A 239 6.75 -19.48 -0.02
C HIS A 239 5.44 -19.13 -0.76
N PRO A 240 5.32 -19.47 -2.05
CA PRO A 240 4.11 -19.18 -2.84
C PRO A 240 2.86 -19.81 -2.23
N GLU A 241 3.00 -20.96 -1.56
CA GLU A 241 1.92 -21.62 -0.82
C GLU A 241 1.28 -20.74 0.28
N ALA A 242 1.94 -19.67 0.71
CA ALA A 242 1.42 -18.78 1.75
C ALA A 242 0.39 -17.75 1.21
N TRP A 243 0.39 -17.45 -0.09
CA TRP A 243 -0.47 -16.41 -0.69
C TRP A 243 -1.26 -16.89 -1.91
N ASP A 244 -0.82 -17.94 -2.62
CA ASP A 244 -1.45 -18.49 -3.82
C ASP A 244 -2.60 -19.47 -3.50
N VAL A 245 -2.63 -20.02 -2.27
CA VAL A 245 -3.62 -21.02 -1.85
C VAL A 245 -4.78 -20.39 -1.09
N PRO A 246 -6.06 -20.72 -1.40
CA PRO A 246 -7.23 -20.21 -0.68
C PRO A 246 -7.17 -20.46 0.84
N PRO A 247 -7.75 -19.59 1.70
CA PRO A 247 -7.65 -19.70 3.16
C PRO A 247 -8.15 -21.04 3.73
N LYS A 248 -9.09 -21.70 3.07
CA LYS A 248 -9.61 -23.03 3.46
C LYS A 248 -8.55 -24.12 3.28
N GLU A 249 -7.82 -24.09 2.18
CA GLU A 249 -6.77 -25.06 1.85
C GLU A 249 -5.52 -24.81 2.69
N ARG A 250 -5.15 -23.55 2.98
CA ARG A 250 -4.06 -23.22 3.92
C ARG A 250 -4.28 -23.83 5.29
N ARG A 251 -5.53 -23.82 5.80
CA ARG A 251 -5.88 -24.47 7.07
C ARG A 251 -5.74 -25.98 6.99
N ALA A 252 -6.07 -26.58 5.87
CA ALA A 252 -5.91 -28.03 5.64
C ALA A 252 -4.43 -28.42 5.60
N ILE A 253 -3.59 -27.66 4.87
CA ILE A 253 -2.12 -27.86 4.78
C ILE A 253 -1.47 -27.69 6.16
N ARG A 254 -1.85 -26.68 6.94
CA ARG A 254 -1.34 -26.51 8.32
C ARG A 254 -1.72 -27.66 9.24
N ARG A 255 -2.94 -28.18 9.14
CA ARG A 255 -3.38 -29.35 9.92
C ARG A 255 -2.60 -30.59 9.53
N ASP A 256 -2.30 -30.77 8.25
CA ASP A 256 -1.56 -31.92 7.74
C ASP A 256 -0.07 -31.87 8.16
N ARG A 257 0.58 -30.70 8.13
CA ARG A 257 1.93 -30.49 8.67
C ARG A 257 1.98 -30.68 10.19
N GLY A 258 0.97 -30.23 10.93
CA GLY A 258 0.84 -30.44 12.38
C GLY A 258 0.70 -31.92 12.72
N SER A 259 -0.13 -32.66 11.99
CA SER A 259 -0.34 -34.10 12.21
C SER A 259 0.90 -34.94 11.84
N ARG A 260 1.68 -34.51 10.83
CA ARG A 260 2.96 -35.16 10.50
C ARG A 260 4.04 -34.95 11.56
N ARG A 261 4.14 -33.74 12.14
CA ARG A 261 5.07 -33.45 13.25
C ARG A 261 4.74 -34.21 14.54
N LEU A 262 3.47 -34.49 14.77
CA LEU A 262 3.00 -35.24 15.94
C LEU A 262 2.96 -36.77 15.71
N GLY A 263 3.47 -37.27 14.56
CA GLY A 263 3.47 -38.70 14.26
C GLY A 263 2.09 -39.32 14.06
N LEU A 264 1.03 -38.52 14.03
CA LEU A 264 -0.34 -38.98 13.86
C LEU A 264 -0.59 -39.31 12.38
N ARG A 265 -0.30 -40.54 11.96
CA ARG A 265 -0.76 -41.08 10.69
C ARG A 265 -2.30 -41.08 10.68
N LYS A 266 -2.93 -40.34 9.75
CA LYS A 266 -4.37 -40.51 9.50
C LYS A 266 -4.62 -41.96 9.10
N PRO A 267 -5.51 -42.70 9.77
CA PRO A 267 -5.85 -44.05 9.34
C PRO A 267 -6.47 -44.00 7.94
N GLN A 268 -5.85 -44.69 6.98
CA GLN A 268 -6.30 -44.77 5.59
C GLN A 268 -7.70 -45.44 5.43
N PHE A 269 -8.23 -46.03 6.49
CA PHE A 269 -9.49 -46.78 6.49
C PHE A 269 -10.75 -45.99 6.15
N ARG A 270 -10.73 -44.66 6.23
CA ARG A 270 -11.96 -43.86 6.00
C ARG A 270 -12.32 -43.66 4.53
N LYS A 271 -11.39 -43.89 3.59
CA LYS A 271 -11.66 -43.76 2.15
C LYS A 271 -12.29 -45.03 1.59
N VAL A 272 -11.99 -46.21 2.13
CA VAL A 272 -12.54 -47.48 1.67
C VAL A 272 -13.99 -47.66 2.07
N ALA A 273 -14.38 -47.23 3.31
CA ALA A 273 -15.75 -47.33 3.78
C ALA A 273 -16.74 -46.45 2.97
N GLY A 274 -16.27 -45.30 2.47
CA GLY A 274 -17.07 -44.42 1.61
C GLY A 274 -17.27 -44.96 0.19
N ALA A 275 -16.28 -45.64 -0.34
CA ALA A 275 -16.37 -46.32 -1.66
C ALA A 275 -17.25 -47.58 -1.61
N ALA A 276 -17.14 -48.37 -0.54
CA ALA A 276 -18.00 -49.52 -0.35
C ALA A 276 -19.50 -49.18 -0.17
N ARG A 277 -19.81 -48.09 0.51
CA ARG A 277 -21.21 -47.63 0.63
C ARG A 277 -21.80 -47.07 -0.67
N ARG A 278 -20.97 -46.59 -1.62
CA ARG A 278 -21.44 -46.19 -2.98
C ARG A 278 -21.65 -47.37 -3.91
N ALA A 279 -20.94 -48.49 -3.74
CA ALA A 279 -21.06 -49.67 -4.54
C ALA A 279 -22.35 -50.49 -4.23
N VAL A 280 -22.95 -50.33 -3.04
CA VAL A 280 -24.20 -51.04 -2.62
C VAL A 280 -25.47 -50.27 -3.02
N ARG A 281 -25.38 -49.07 -3.63
CA ARG A 281 -26.55 -48.39 -4.19
C ARG A 281 -26.90 -49.07 -5.52
N ARG A 282 -27.94 -49.96 -5.48
CA ARG A 282 -28.53 -50.73 -6.60
C ARG A 282 -28.60 -49.86 -7.87
N PRO A 283 -28.21 -50.42 -9.04
CA PRO A 283 -28.47 -49.77 -10.33
C PRO A 283 -29.99 -49.73 -10.59
N ARG A 284 -30.49 -48.57 -10.95
CA ARG A 284 -31.85 -48.43 -11.49
C ARG A 284 -31.92 -49.24 -12.80
N PRO A 285 -33.01 -49.97 -13.08
CA PRO A 285 -33.15 -50.65 -14.35
C PRO A 285 -33.20 -49.63 -15.48
N THR A 286 -32.29 -49.74 -16.41
CA THR A 286 -32.27 -49.00 -17.67
C THR A 286 -33.47 -49.53 -18.51
N THR A 287 -34.49 -48.71 -18.65
CA THR A 287 -35.51 -48.90 -19.69
C THR A 287 -34.81 -48.78 -21.04
N GLN A 288 -34.73 -49.93 -21.73
CA GLN A 288 -34.30 -49.97 -23.11
C GLN A 288 -35.24 -49.13 -23.96
N HIS A 289 -34.72 -48.07 -24.55
CA HIS A 289 -35.40 -47.31 -25.58
C HIS A 289 -35.36 -48.14 -26.88
N VAL A 290 -36.48 -48.78 -27.22
CA VAL A 290 -36.69 -49.40 -28.51
C VAL A 290 -36.79 -48.26 -29.54
N PRO A 291 -35.99 -48.24 -30.62
CA PRO A 291 -36.15 -47.27 -31.70
C PRO A 291 -37.42 -47.57 -32.49
N ARG A 292 -38.36 -46.61 -32.55
CA ARG A 292 -39.48 -46.65 -33.46
C ARG A 292 -38.99 -46.44 -34.89
N VAL A 293 -39.13 -47.49 -35.70
CA VAL A 293 -38.97 -47.41 -37.14
C VAL A 293 -40.20 -46.68 -37.71
N TYR A 294 -40.01 -45.55 -38.36
CA TYR A 294 -41.03 -44.88 -39.17
C TYR A 294 -40.90 -45.38 -40.61
N PRO A 295 -42.03 -45.74 -41.29
CA PRO A 295 -41.97 -46.07 -42.69
C PRO A 295 -41.70 -44.84 -43.56
N ALA A 296 -40.87 -45.02 -44.60
CA ALA A 296 -40.66 -44.05 -45.66
C ALA A 296 -41.92 -44.04 -46.52
N ASP A 297 -42.48 -42.86 -46.73
CA ASP A 297 -43.16 -42.37 -47.90
C ASP A 297 -44.14 -41.26 -47.55
N SER A 298 -43.79 -40.05 -47.87
CA SER A 298 -44.65 -39.10 -48.57
C SER A 298 -43.90 -37.81 -48.85
N ALA A 299 -43.94 -37.41 -50.10
CA ALA A 299 -43.24 -36.24 -50.65
C ALA A 299 -43.65 -34.90 -50.02
N ALA A 300 -42.68 -34.03 -49.78
CA ALA A 300 -42.89 -32.64 -49.40
C ALA A 300 -42.69 -31.72 -50.61
N PRO A 301 -43.47 -30.64 -50.73
CA PRO A 301 -43.26 -29.62 -51.75
C PRO A 301 -42.14 -28.61 -51.34
N PRO A 302 -41.50 -27.89 -52.28
CA PRO A 302 -40.39 -26.99 -52.03
C PRO A 302 -40.87 -25.61 -51.58
N GLY A 303 -40.24 -25.07 -50.54
CA GLY A 303 -40.61 -23.73 -50.11
C GLY A 303 -39.67 -23.06 -49.08
N ARG A 304 -38.87 -22.13 -49.56
CA ARG A 304 -38.25 -20.99 -48.89
C ARG A 304 -37.04 -21.19 -48.01
N VAL A 305 -35.91 -20.88 -48.62
CA VAL A 305 -34.67 -20.47 -47.99
C VAL A 305 -34.92 -19.23 -47.10
N GLY A 306 -34.75 -19.37 -45.80
CA GLY A 306 -34.76 -18.31 -44.82
C GLY A 306 -33.38 -18.23 -44.18
N GLU A 307 -32.64 -17.16 -44.50
CA GLU A 307 -31.36 -16.81 -43.92
C GLU A 307 -31.47 -16.68 -42.40
N ARG A 308 -30.74 -17.52 -41.66
CA ARG A 308 -30.57 -17.36 -40.23
C ARG A 308 -29.38 -16.43 -39.98
N GLY A 309 -29.65 -15.14 -39.75
CA GLY A 309 -28.69 -14.18 -39.21
C GLY A 309 -28.18 -14.59 -37.82
N PRO A 310 -26.98 -14.13 -37.45
CA PRO A 310 -26.33 -14.55 -36.21
C PRO A 310 -27.09 -14.08 -34.95
N ARG A 311 -27.30 -15.01 -34.03
CA ARG A 311 -27.90 -14.72 -32.72
C ARG A 311 -27.11 -13.64 -31.97
N ARG A 312 -27.64 -12.43 -31.82
CA ARG A 312 -27.14 -11.37 -30.97
C ARG A 312 -27.10 -11.88 -29.53
N ARG A 313 -25.90 -11.98 -28.96
CA ARG A 313 -25.65 -12.19 -27.52
C ARG A 313 -26.22 -11.01 -26.75
N ASN A 314 -27.09 -11.28 -25.80
CA ASN A 314 -27.83 -10.29 -25.02
C ASN A 314 -26.92 -9.65 -23.97
N TRP A 315 -26.37 -8.46 -24.23
CA TRP A 315 -25.43 -7.69 -23.41
C TRP A 315 -26.07 -6.97 -22.21
N ARG A 316 -27.34 -7.23 -21.93
CA ARG A 316 -28.07 -6.54 -20.83
C ARG A 316 -27.64 -6.94 -19.41
N ARG A 317 -26.69 -7.86 -19.22
CA ARG A 317 -26.22 -8.27 -17.88
C ARG A 317 -24.94 -7.58 -17.40
N ILE A 318 -24.33 -6.65 -18.17
CA ILE A 318 -23.06 -6.01 -17.80
C ILE A 318 -23.20 -4.48 -17.59
N GLY A 319 -24.39 -3.98 -17.38
CA GLY A 319 -24.58 -2.60 -16.87
C GLY A 319 -24.05 -1.45 -17.75
N LEU A 320 -23.69 -1.66 -19.04
CA LEU A 320 -23.25 -0.62 -19.94
C LEU A 320 -24.43 -0.09 -20.75
N ARG A 321 -25.02 1.02 -20.35
CA ARG A 321 -25.92 1.81 -21.18
C ARG A 321 -25.09 2.58 -22.20
N HIS A 322 -25.21 2.24 -23.48
CA HIS A 322 -24.86 3.15 -24.57
C HIS A 322 -25.85 4.31 -24.56
N ARG A 323 -25.36 5.52 -24.42
CA ARG A 323 -26.06 6.78 -24.71
C ARG A 323 -25.80 7.04 -26.19
N GLY A 324 -26.80 6.81 -27.03
CA GLY A 324 -26.89 7.36 -28.37
C GLY A 324 -27.63 8.73 -28.26
N ASP A 325 -27.15 9.62 -29.06
CA ASP A 325 -27.56 11.00 -29.36
C ASP A 325 -27.17 12.05 -28.32
#